data_95c8d5b2051e2f017a8f63426ac61b0f
#
_entry.id   95c8d5b2051e2f017a8f63426ac61b0f
#
_cell.length_a   1.000
_cell.length_b   1.000
_cell.length_c   1.000
_cell.angle_alpha   90.00
_cell.angle_beta   90.00
_cell.angle_gamma   90.00
#
_symmetry.space_group_name_H-M   'P 1'
#
loop_
_entity.id
_entity.type
_entity.pdbx_description
1 polymer ?
#
loop_
_entity_poly.entity_id
_entity_poly.type
_entity_poly.pdbx_seq_one_letter_code
_entity_poly.pdbx_strand_id
1 'polypeptide(L)'
;MTLRFLIAALVAAPLCLTSPALGQALGSGEGPVDISADDFEAFDAQGMGVYTGDVNVVRGDVRLRADRLEAYYVRRDGGSPELNRIVAEGEVFYITPNEIARGDRGTYDLVNEVIELTGSVVLTQGCNVSTGEFLHAELETGIARLEGGQNNSGRVRSVFFTDDAAAAAQSSRDCPAPTIPGDGPRPYEAPEG
;
A
#
# COMPACT_ATOMS: atom_id res chain seq x y z
N MET A 1 57.16 -42.78 -31.00
CA MET A 1 55.92 -42.20 -31.49
C MET A 1 54.89 -42.30 -30.36
N THR A 2 54.79 -41.28 -29.52
CA THR A 2 54.01 -41.31 -28.29
C THR A 2 52.86 -40.30 -28.43
N LEU A 3 51.65 -40.81 -28.59
CA LEU A 3 50.42 -40.05 -28.72
C LEU A 3 49.89 -39.65 -27.32
N ARG A 4 49.93 -38.34 -26.98
CA ARG A 4 49.43 -37.79 -25.73
C ARG A 4 47.94 -37.41 -25.90
N PHE A 5 47.05 -38.14 -25.23
CA PHE A 5 45.66 -37.79 -25.08
C PHE A 5 45.51 -36.69 -24.01
N LEU A 6 45.05 -35.50 -24.41
CA LEU A 6 44.60 -34.41 -23.55
C LEU A 6 43.14 -34.67 -23.19
N ILE A 7 42.87 -34.98 -21.92
CA ILE A 7 41.52 -35.08 -21.36
C ILE A 7 41.14 -33.68 -20.87
N ALA A 8 40.21 -33.00 -21.59
CA ALA A 8 39.63 -31.77 -21.14
C ALA A 8 38.52 -32.06 -20.12
N ALA A 9 38.77 -31.72 -18.84
CA ALA A 9 37.78 -31.81 -17.79
C ALA A 9 36.80 -30.64 -17.90
N LEU A 10 35.53 -30.91 -18.30
CA LEU A 10 34.44 -29.97 -18.31
C LEU A 10 33.90 -29.79 -16.89
N VAL A 11 34.25 -28.67 -16.25
CA VAL A 11 33.72 -28.28 -14.93
C VAL A 11 32.32 -27.70 -15.14
N ALA A 12 31.31 -28.50 -14.87
CA ALA A 12 29.91 -28.02 -14.80
C ALA A 12 29.71 -27.29 -13.46
N ALA A 13 29.64 -25.95 -13.51
CA ALA A 13 29.26 -25.16 -12.36
C ALA A 13 27.73 -25.28 -12.14
N PRO A 14 27.26 -25.59 -10.92
CA PRO A 14 25.81 -25.53 -10.64
C PRO A 14 25.35 -24.10 -10.63
N LEU A 15 24.41 -23.75 -11.54
CA LEU A 15 23.70 -22.50 -11.57
C LEU A 15 22.72 -22.51 -10.38
N CYS A 16 23.10 -21.91 -9.26
CA CYS A 16 22.17 -21.64 -8.16
C CYS A 16 21.13 -20.62 -8.64
N LEU A 17 19.95 -21.10 -9.02
CA LEU A 17 18.75 -20.27 -9.20
C LEU A 17 18.33 -19.77 -7.82
N THR A 18 18.80 -18.57 -7.45
CA THR A 18 18.24 -17.83 -6.32
C THR A 18 16.87 -17.34 -6.75
N SER A 19 15.82 -18.04 -6.34
CA SER A 19 14.46 -17.53 -6.43
C SER A 19 14.38 -16.27 -5.58
N PRO A 20 13.93 -15.11 -6.11
CA PRO A 20 13.62 -13.96 -5.26
C PRO A 20 12.50 -14.39 -4.32
N ALA A 21 12.72 -14.28 -3.02
CA ALA A 21 11.66 -14.35 -2.04
C ALA A 21 10.71 -13.18 -2.34
N LEU A 22 9.51 -13.50 -2.80
CA LEU A 22 8.42 -12.53 -2.97
C LEU A 22 7.95 -12.09 -1.57
N GLY A 23 8.72 -11.22 -0.94
CA GLY A 23 8.19 -10.31 0.06
C GLY A 23 7.31 -9.33 -0.71
N GLN A 24 5.99 -9.50 -0.65
CA GLN A 24 5.06 -8.55 -1.26
C GLN A 24 5.02 -7.33 -0.34
N ALA A 25 5.74 -6.30 -0.71
CA ALA A 25 5.71 -5.00 -0.06
C ALA A 25 4.39 -4.31 -0.38
N LEU A 26 3.83 -3.58 0.58
CA LEU A 26 2.84 -2.54 0.31
C LEU A 26 3.43 -1.65 -0.78
N GLY A 27 2.80 -1.60 -1.97
CA GLY A 27 3.39 -0.94 -3.13
C GLY A 27 3.62 0.56 -2.90
N SER A 28 4.76 1.07 -3.31
CA SER A 28 5.02 2.50 -3.44
C SER A 28 4.50 2.95 -4.82
N GLY A 29 3.51 3.85 -4.85
CA GLY A 29 3.03 4.40 -6.11
C GLY A 29 4.10 5.27 -6.77
N GLU A 30 4.32 5.11 -8.08
CA GLU A 30 5.17 6.02 -8.87
C GLU A 30 4.32 7.04 -9.63
N GLY A 31 4.88 8.21 -9.90
CA GLY A 31 4.23 9.25 -10.70
C GLY A 31 3.60 10.39 -9.89
N PRO A 32 2.80 11.24 -10.54
CA PRO A 32 2.13 12.35 -9.88
C PRO A 32 1.09 11.84 -8.87
N VAL A 33 0.87 12.64 -7.83
CA VAL A 33 -0.23 12.42 -6.88
C VAL A 33 -1.45 13.18 -7.41
N ASP A 34 -2.53 12.47 -7.69
CA ASP A 34 -3.83 13.02 -8.07
C ASP A 34 -4.76 12.96 -6.85
N ILE A 35 -5.40 14.08 -6.49
CA ILE A 35 -6.32 14.17 -5.36
C ILE A 35 -7.65 14.72 -5.86
N SER A 36 -8.74 14.00 -5.62
CA SER A 36 -10.11 14.45 -5.85
C SER A 36 -10.93 14.40 -4.56
N ALA A 37 -11.85 15.34 -4.40
CA ALA A 37 -12.74 15.48 -3.25
C ALA A 37 -13.95 16.35 -3.63
N ASP A 38 -14.95 16.44 -2.75
CA ASP A 38 -16.09 17.33 -2.95
C ASP A 38 -15.70 18.79 -2.74
N ASP A 39 -14.86 19.09 -1.71
CA ASP A 39 -14.41 20.44 -1.36
C ASP A 39 -12.89 20.51 -1.14
N PHE A 40 -12.33 21.69 -1.42
CA PHE A 40 -10.91 21.98 -1.21
C PHE A 40 -10.71 23.38 -0.63
N GLU A 41 -9.91 23.46 0.44
CA GLU A 41 -9.44 24.71 1.03
C GLU A 41 -7.92 24.77 1.07
N ALA A 42 -7.33 25.89 0.62
CA ALA A 42 -5.89 26.11 0.65
C ALA A 42 -5.50 27.05 1.81
N PHE A 43 -4.52 26.62 2.59
CA PHE A 43 -3.93 27.38 3.71
C PHE A 43 -2.46 27.66 3.41
N ASP A 44 -2.22 28.58 2.49
CA ASP A 44 -0.87 28.89 1.98
C ASP A 44 0.13 29.29 3.07
N ALA A 45 -0.32 30.01 4.08
CA ALA A 45 0.53 30.41 5.20
C ALA A 45 1.02 29.22 6.04
N GLN A 46 0.27 28.12 6.05
CA GLN A 46 0.60 26.86 6.74
C GLN A 46 1.27 25.84 5.80
N GLY A 47 1.35 26.12 4.50
CA GLY A 47 1.81 25.15 3.50
C GLY A 47 0.94 23.89 3.47
N MET A 48 -0.39 24.07 3.49
CA MET A 48 -1.33 22.96 3.63
C MET A 48 -2.56 23.18 2.73
N GLY A 49 -3.06 22.08 2.16
CA GLY A 49 -4.37 21.99 1.53
C GLY A 49 -5.25 20.99 2.28
N VAL A 50 -6.52 21.31 2.45
CA VAL A 50 -7.50 20.42 3.08
C VAL A 50 -8.55 20.02 2.05
N TYR A 51 -8.75 18.74 1.89
CA TYR A 51 -9.76 18.12 1.04
C TYR A 51 -10.79 17.45 1.92
N THR A 52 -12.08 17.60 1.60
CA THR A 52 -13.17 17.01 2.36
C THR A 52 -14.26 16.44 1.45
N GLY A 53 -14.89 15.36 1.88
CA GLY A 53 -15.93 14.64 1.16
C GLY A 53 -15.42 13.71 0.08
N ASP A 54 -15.66 12.41 0.26
CA ASP A 54 -15.29 11.32 -0.68
C ASP A 54 -13.88 11.48 -1.29
N VAL A 55 -12.91 11.75 -0.41
CA VAL A 55 -11.53 12.02 -0.84
C VAL A 55 -10.92 10.76 -1.45
N ASN A 56 -10.37 10.91 -2.66
CA ASN A 56 -9.69 9.84 -3.37
C ASN A 56 -8.34 10.35 -3.89
N VAL A 57 -7.27 9.70 -3.46
CA VAL A 57 -5.89 9.97 -3.89
C VAL A 57 -5.40 8.81 -4.74
N VAL A 58 -4.83 9.10 -5.88
CA VAL A 58 -4.24 8.10 -6.79
C VAL A 58 -2.80 8.45 -7.07
N ARG A 59 -1.92 7.46 -6.96
CA ARG A 59 -0.51 7.57 -7.36
C ARG A 59 -0.06 6.24 -7.97
N GLY A 60 0.06 6.17 -9.29
CA GLY A 60 0.30 4.91 -10.00
C GLY A 60 -0.82 3.90 -9.70
N ASP A 61 -0.46 2.73 -9.21
CA ASP A 61 -1.39 1.65 -8.87
C ASP A 61 -1.90 1.73 -7.41
N VAL A 62 -1.48 2.74 -6.66
CA VAL A 62 -1.88 2.95 -5.28
C VAL A 62 -3.03 3.93 -5.20
N ARG A 63 -4.02 3.62 -4.37
CA ARG A 63 -5.14 4.49 -4.04
C ARG A 63 -5.28 4.65 -2.53
N LEU A 64 -5.52 5.88 -2.08
CA LEU A 64 -5.94 6.17 -0.71
C LEU A 64 -7.32 6.82 -0.73
N ARG A 65 -8.21 6.38 0.17
CA ARG A 65 -9.54 6.96 0.35
C ARG A 65 -9.76 7.35 1.80
N ALA A 66 -10.49 8.45 2.00
CA ALA A 66 -10.82 8.97 3.33
C ALA A 66 -12.01 9.94 3.26
N ASP A 67 -12.57 10.32 4.39
CA ASP A 67 -13.58 11.38 4.44
C ASP A 67 -12.95 12.77 4.40
N ARG A 68 -11.72 12.90 4.95
CA ARG A 68 -10.95 14.14 5.02
C ARG A 68 -9.46 13.87 4.85
N LEU A 69 -8.78 14.79 4.18
CA LEU A 69 -7.35 14.71 3.93
C LEU A 69 -6.68 16.08 4.06
N GLU A 70 -5.58 16.12 4.78
CA GLU A 70 -4.66 17.26 4.82
C GLU A 70 -3.40 16.92 4.02
N ALA A 71 -3.13 17.73 3.00
CA ALA A 71 -1.94 17.61 2.16
C ALA A 71 -0.94 18.71 2.55
N TYR A 72 0.20 18.32 3.11
CA TYR A 72 1.27 19.24 3.51
C TYR A 72 2.32 19.33 2.43
N TYR A 73 2.70 20.55 2.09
CA TYR A 73 3.72 20.82 1.08
C TYR A 73 4.77 21.82 1.56
N VAL A 74 5.95 21.67 1.06
CA VAL A 74 7.06 22.59 1.28
C VAL A 74 7.33 23.38 0.00
N ARG A 75 7.65 24.67 0.15
CA ARG A 75 8.15 25.51 -0.94
C ARG A 75 9.63 25.71 -0.72
N ARG A 76 10.44 25.30 -1.70
CA ARG A 76 11.85 25.68 -1.76
C ARG A 76 11.95 26.99 -2.52
N ASP A 77 12.96 27.81 -2.17
CA ASP A 77 13.18 29.14 -2.79
C ASP A 77 13.13 29.06 -4.32
N GLY A 78 12.10 29.70 -4.92
CA GLY A 78 11.91 29.75 -6.38
C GLY A 78 11.36 28.47 -7.03
N GLY A 79 11.03 27.43 -6.25
CA GLY A 79 10.50 26.15 -6.76
C GLY A 79 8.97 26.03 -6.67
N SER A 80 8.44 25.02 -7.35
CA SER A 80 7.06 24.60 -7.17
C SER A 80 6.87 23.96 -5.78
N PRO A 81 5.66 24.03 -5.19
CA PRO A 81 5.34 23.31 -3.97
C PRO A 81 5.55 21.81 -4.16
N GLU A 82 6.24 21.17 -3.21
CA GLU A 82 6.43 19.71 -3.17
C GLU A 82 5.59 19.13 -2.04
N LEU A 83 4.71 18.19 -2.37
CA LEU A 83 3.93 17.42 -1.39
C LEU A 83 4.87 16.51 -0.62
N ASN A 84 4.88 16.62 0.70
CA ASN A 84 5.77 15.82 1.55
C ASN A 84 5.05 14.91 2.52
N ARG A 85 3.82 15.24 2.92
CA ARG A 85 3.04 14.42 3.85
C ARG A 85 1.56 14.57 3.59
N ILE A 86 0.84 13.47 3.76
CA ILE A 86 -0.62 13.38 3.75
C ILE A 86 -1.07 12.87 5.12
N VAL A 87 -2.12 13.48 5.68
CA VAL A 87 -2.84 12.98 6.85
C VAL A 87 -4.29 12.78 6.43
N ALA A 88 -4.80 11.57 6.62
CA ALA A 88 -6.15 11.16 6.25
C ALA A 88 -6.95 10.76 7.48
N GLU A 89 -8.23 11.09 7.52
CA GLU A 89 -9.15 10.83 8.63
C GLU A 89 -10.50 10.34 8.10
N GLY A 90 -11.15 9.47 8.86
CA GLY A 90 -12.45 8.89 8.59
C GLY A 90 -12.37 7.74 7.57
N GLU A 91 -12.57 6.50 8.03
CA GLU A 91 -12.53 5.28 7.23
C GLU A 91 -11.41 5.27 6.16
N VAL A 92 -10.16 5.39 6.61
CA VAL A 92 -9.00 5.44 5.71
C VAL A 92 -8.74 4.08 5.10
N PHE A 93 -8.71 4.03 3.76
CA PHE A 93 -8.30 2.84 3.01
C PHE A 93 -7.02 3.15 2.23
N TYR A 94 -6.03 2.30 2.38
CA TYR A 94 -4.85 2.24 1.53
C TYR A 94 -4.94 0.98 0.68
N ILE A 95 -5.01 1.15 -0.63
CA ILE A 95 -5.35 0.10 -1.58
C ILE A 95 -4.21 -0.03 -2.59
N THR A 96 -3.70 -1.24 -2.74
CA THR A 96 -2.76 -1.63 -3.79
C THR A 96 -3.35 -2.78 -4.60
N PRO A 97 -2.76 -3.21 -5.72
CA PRO A 97 -3.26 -4.35 -6.48
C PRO A 97 -3.35 -5.66 -5.68
N ASN A 98 -2.55 -5.81 -4.63
CA ASN A 98 -2.43 -7.06 -3.88
C ASN A 98 -2.96 -6.98 -2.45
N GLU A 99 -3.11 -5.79 -1.90
CA GLU A 99 -3.39 -5.58 -0.48
C GLU A 99 -4.34 -4.42 -0.26
N ILE A 100 -5.14 -4.51 0.80
CA ILE A 100 -5.95 -3.42 1.30
C ILE A 100 -5.69 -3.29 2.78
N ALA A 101 -5.26 -2.10 3.21
CA ALA A 101 -5.16 -1.74 4.61
C ALA A 101 -6.24 -0.70 4.94
N ARG A 102 -6.97 -0.91 6.04
CA ARG A 102 -7.98 0.01 6.56
C ARG A 102 -7.60 0.46 7.96
N GLY A 103 -7.92 1.71 8.30
CA GLY A 103 -7.79 2.26 9.64
C GLY A 103 -8.73 3.45 9.81
N ASP A 104 -8.78 4.04 11.02
CA ASP A 104 -9.61 5.22 11.28
C ASP A 104 -8.86 6.51 10.93
N ARG A 105 -7.52 6.47 10.96
CA ARG A 105 -6.62 7.57 10.57
C ARG A 105 -5.39 7.02 9.88
N GLY A 106 -4.88 7.75 8.89
CA GLY A 106 -3.68 7.42 8.15
C GLY A 106 -2.72 8.60 8.04
N THR A 107 -1.43 8.30 8.00
CA THR A 107 -0.38 9.24 7.62
C THR A 107 0.47 8.61 6.53
N TYR A 108 0.74 9.34 5.47
CA TYR A 108 1.70 8.96 4.44
C TYR A 108 2.82 10.01 4.37
N ASP A 109 4.01 9.62 4.77
CA ASP A 109 5.24 10.41 4.57
C ASP A 109 5.80 10.05 3.19
N LEU A 110 5.69 10.97 2.24
CA LEU A 110 6.13 10.77 0.87
C LEU A 110 7.65 10.86 0.71
N VAL A 111 8.33 11.49 1.67
CA VAL A 111 9.80 11.65 1.64
C VAL A 111 10.50 10.37 2.10
N ASN A 112 9.97 9.78 3.18
CA ASN A 112 10.53 8.56 3.77
C ASN A 112 9.82 7.28 3.27
N GLU A 113 8.78 7.43 2.44
CA GLU A 113 7.94 6.34 1.93
C GLU A 113 7.38 5.44 3.05
N VAL A 114 6.86 6.09 4.10
CA VAL A 114 6.29 5.43 5.27
C VAL A 114 4.80 5.68 5.34
N ILE A 115 4.03 4.61 5.57
CA ILE A 115 2.60 4.68 5.87
C ILE A 115 2.37 4.22 7.29
N GLU A 116 1.55 5.00 8.01
CA GLU A 116 1.05 4.64 9.33
C GLU A 116 -0.48 4.66 9.31
N LEU A 117 -1.11 3.61 9.80
CA LEU A 117 -2.55 3.57 10.05
C LEU A 117 -2.80 3.32 11.52
N THR A 118 -3.81 3.99 12.06
CA THR A 118 -4.22 3.85 13.47
C THR A 118 -5.72 3.65 13.58
N GLY A 119 -6.13 2.97 14.66
CA GLY A 119 -7.52 2.67 14.99
C GLY A 119 -8.10 1.56 14.13
N SER A 120 -8.55 0.49 14.77
CA SER A 120 -9.25 -0.66 14.15
C SER A 120 -8.61 -1.13 12.84
N VAL A 121 -7.28 -1.29 12.84
CA VAL A 121 -6.52 -1.61 11.62
C VAL A 121 -6.86 -3.02 11.13
N VAL A 122 -7.19 -3.12 9.85
CA VAL A 122 -7.41 -4.37 9.12
C VAL A 122 -6.51 -4.39 7.90
N LEU A 123 -5.63 -5.38 7.82
CA LEU A 123 -4.80 -5.65 6.64
C LEU A 123 -5.31 -6.90 5.94
N THR A 124 -5.68 -6.77 4.68
CA THR A 124 -6.20 -7.87 3.84
C THR A 124 -5.26 -8.12 2.67
N GLN A 125 -4.84 -9.36 2.47
CA GLN A 125 -3.98 -9.81 1.40
C GLN A 125 -4.56 -11.09 0.78
N GLY A 126 -5.25 -10.97 -0.32
CA GLY A 126 -6.08 -12.04 -0.85
C GLY A 126 -7.13 -12.47 0.17
N CYS A 127 -7.13 -13.76 0.57
CA CYS A 127 -7.99 -14.29 1.63
C CYS A 127 -7.41 -14.12 3.04
N ASN A 128 -6.16 -13.70 3.18
CA ASN A 128 -5.52 -13.56 4.47
C ASN A 128 -5.89 -12.23 5.10
N VAL A 129 -6.22 -12.24 6.39
CA VAL A 129 -6.63 -11.04 7.14
C VAL A 129 -5.85 -10.96 8.43
N SER A 130 -5.27 -9.79 8.70
CA SER A 130 -4.65 -9.47 9.97
C SER A 130 -5.29 -8.22 10.58
N THR A 131 -5.54 -8.24 11.88
CA THR A 131 -6.16 -7.13 12.62
C THR A 131 -5.29 -6.68 13.78
N GLY A 132 -5.25 -5.36 13.98
CA GLY A 132 -4.48 -4.71 15.04
C GLY A 132 -5.01 -3.31 15.33
N GLU A 133 -4.20 -2.48 15.95
CA GLU A 133 -4.55 -1.10 16.31
C GLU A 133 -3.63 -0.08 15.62
N PHE A 134 -2.41 -0.48 15.31
CA PHE A 134 -1.41 0.37 14.66
C PHE A 134 -0.66 -0.43 13.60
N LEU A 135 -0.59 0.11 12.39
CA LEU A 135 0.24 -0.39 11.29
C LEU A 135 1.30 0.64 10.97
N HIS A 136 2.55 0.22 10.90
CA HIS A 136 3.67 0.97 10.35
C HIS A 136 4.25 0.18 9.18
N ALA A 137 4.30 0.79 8.02
CA ALA A 137 4.77 0.15 6.79
C ALA A 137 5.81 1.02 6.09
N GLU A 138 7.00 0.48 5.89
CA GLU A 138 8.08 1.07 5.10
C GLU A 138 7.98 0.53 3.67
N LEU A 139 7.61 1.39 2.72
CA LEU A 139 7.33 0.97 1.35
C LEU A 139 8.61 0.61 0.58
N GLU A 140 9.72 1.29 0.87
CA GLU A 140 11.02 1.02 0.23
C GLU A 140 11.56 -0.37 0.60
N THR A 141 11.45 -0.75 1.89
CA THR A 141 11.97 -2.04 2.39
C THR A 141 10.95 -3.17 2.31
N GLY A 142 9.66 -2.85 2.16
CA GLY A 142 8.56 -3.79 2.20
C GLY A 142 8.29 -4.36 3.60
N ILE A 143 8.76 -3.69 4.65
CA ILE A 143 8.54 -4.12 6.04
C ILE A 143 7.25 -3.49 6.54
N ALA A 144 6.29 -4.34 6.94
CA ALA A 144 5.07 -3.92 7.61
C ALA A 144 5.02 -4.50 9.03
N ARG A 145 4.79 -3.63 10.01
CA ARG A 145 4.64 -4.00 11.42
C ARG A 145 3.24 -3.64 11.87
N LEU A 146 2.49 -4.65 12.30
CA LEU A 146 1.15 -4.50 12.87
C LEU A 146 1.23 -4.73 14.38
N GLU A 147 0.67 -3.81 15.15
CA GLU A 147 0.66 -3.87 16.63
C GLU A 147 -0.76 -3.96 17.15
N GLY A 148 -0.97 -4.73 18.21
CA GLY A 148 -2.24 -4.82 18.91
C GLY A 148 -2.33 -3.72 19.96
N GLY A 149 -3.43 -2.95 19.95
CA GLY A 149 -3.71 -1.91 20.94
C GLY A 149 -4.43 -2.42 22.17
N GLN A 150 -4.68 -1.51 23.10
CA GLN A 150 -5.39 -1.81 24.35
C GLN A 150 -6.84 -2.28 24.12
N ASN A 151 -7.48 -1.82 23.05
CA ASN A 151 -8.87 -2.13 22.72
C ASN A 151 -9.05 -3.58 22.23
N ASN A 152 -8.01 -4.22 21.70
CA ASN A 152 -8.05 -5.60 21.18
C ASN A 152 -7.26 -6.58 22.07
N SER A 153 -7.30 -6.39 23.39
CA SER A 153 -6.54 -7.18 24.36
C SER A 153 -5.01 -7.11 24.18
N GLY A 154 -4.51 -6.07 23.49
CA GLY A 154 -3.10 -5.88 23.18
C GLY A 154 -2.52 -6.89 22.17
N ARG A 155 -3.37 -7.57 21.40
CA ARG A 155 -2.95 -8.67 20.52
C ARG A 155 -3.29 -8.41 19.06
N VAL A 156 -2.35 -8.72 18.19
CA VAL A 156 -2.62 -8.90 16.75
C VAL A 156 -3.28 -10.25 16.56
N ARG A 157 -4.27 -10.30 15.67
CA ARG A 157 -4.89 -11.54 15.21
C ARG A 157 -4.71 -11.65 13.70
N SER A 158 -4.24 -12.81 13.25
CA SER A 158 -4.14 -13.13 11.82
C SER A 158 -4.88 -14.43 11.51
N VAL A 159 -5.53 -14.46 10.35
CA VAL A 159 -6.17 -15.63 9.76
C VAL A 159 -5.51 -15.86 8.41
N PHE A 160 -4.90 -17.02 8.24
CA PHE A 160 -4.28 -17.44 7.00
C PHE A 160 -5.02 -18.63 6.42
N PHE A 161 -5.24 -18.58 5.10
CA PHE A 161 -5.79 -19.70 4.36
C PHE A 161 -4.63 -20.51 3.78
N THR A 162 -4.63 -21.82 4.02
CA THR A 162 -3.71 -22.75 3.36
C THR A 162 -4.15 -22.97 1.91
N ASP A 163 -3.26 -23.48 1.05
CA ASP A 163 -3.56 -23.67 -0.38
C ASP A 163 -4.84 -24.45 -0.64
N ASP A 164 -5.12 -25.51 0.12
CA ASP A 164 -6.36 -26.29 0.01
C ASP A 164 -7.60 -25.48 0.40
N ALA A 165 -7.50 -24.67 1.46
CA ALA A 165 -8.58 -23.80 1.91
C ALA A 165 -8.76 -22.59 0.99
N ALA A 166 -7.67 -22.04 0.45
CA ALA A 166 -7.72 -20.95 -0.52
C ALA A 166 -8.35 -21.39 -1.84
N ALA A 167 -8.06 -22.61 -2.32
CA ALA A 167 -8.69 -23.17 -3.51
C ALA A 167 -10.21 -23.40 -3.30
N ALA A 168 -10.62 -23.86 -2.12
CA ALA A 168 -12.02 -24.03 -1.76
C ALA A 168 -12.74 -22.67 -1.64
N ALA A 169 -12.11 -21.66 -1.03
CA ALA A 169 -12.65 -20.32 -0.88
C ALA A 169 -12.78 -19.58 -2.23
N GLN A 170 -11.81 -19.73 -3.14
CA GLN A 170 -11.90 -19.18 -4.50
C GLN A 170 -13.05 -19.79 -5.31
N SER A 171 -13.35 -21.08 -5.10
CA SER A 171 -14.47 -21.76 -5.75
C SER A 171 -15.83 -21.35 -5.17
N SER A 172 -15.88 -20.90 -3.91
CA SER A 172 -17.10 -20.52 -3.19
C SER A 172 -17.40 -19.02 -3.16
N ARG A 173 -16.57 -18.17 -3.72
CA ARG A 173 -16.62 -16.69 -3.58
C ARG A 173 -16.59 -16.22 -2.12
N ASP A 174 -16.04 -17.01 -1.22
CA ASP A 174 -16.08 -16.81 0.23
C ASP A 174 -14.89 -16.05 0.80
N CYS A 175 -14.00 -15.51 -0.06
CA CYS A 175 -13.10 -14.44 0.38
C CYS A 175 -13.86 -13.12 0.19
N PRO A 176 -14.51 -12.57 1.21
CA PRO A 176 -15.14 -11.27 1.05
C PRO A 176 -14.01 -10.26 0.79
N ALA A 177 -13.93 -9.78 -0.45
CA ALA A 177 -13.18 -8.55 -0.70
C ALA A 177 -13.70 -7.53 0.32
N PRO A 178 -12.83 -6.81 1.04
CA PRO A 178 -13.30 -5.77 1.94
C PRO A 178 -14.16 -4.82 1.12
N THR A 179 -15.39 -4.59 1.56
CA THR A 179 -16.31 -3.68 0.89
C THR A 179 -15.71 -2.28 1.06
N ILE A 180 -15.17 -1.74 -0.01
CA ILE A 180 -14.70 -0.36 -0.06
C ILE A 180 -15.94 0.49 -0.31
N PRO A 181 -16.36 1.35 0.64
CA PRO A 181 -17.48 2.23 0.42
C PRO A 181 -17.23 3.11 -0.82
N GLY A 182 -18.20 3.19 -1.72
CA GLY A 182 -18.09 4.01 -2.94
C GLY A 182 -17.40 3.37 -4.13
N ASP A 183 -17.11 2.09 -4.12
CA ASP A 183 -16.57 1.35 -5.28
C ASP A 183 -17.67 0.99 -6.29
N GLY A 184 -18.56 1.94 -6.57
CA GLY A 184 -19.33 1.93 -7.80
C GLY A 184 -18.39 2.31 -8.95
N PRO A 185 -18.54 1.70 -10.16
CA PRO A 185 -17.74 2.07 -11.31
C PRO A 185 -18.03 3.54 -11.65
N ARG A 186 -17.16 4.45 -11.23
CA ARG A 186 -17.08 5.75 -11.89
C ARG A 186 -16.20 5.53 -13.11
N PRO A 187 -16.75 5.66 -14.33
CA PRO A 187 -15.90 5.68 -15.50
C PRO A 187 -15.00 6.91 -15.37
N TYR A 188 -13.70 6.69 -15.24
CA TYR A 188 -12.72 7.74 -15.53
C TYR A 188 -12.85 8.04 -17.03
N GLU A 189 -13.60 9.07 -17.36
CA GLU A 189 -13.51 9.69 -18.68
C GLU A 189 -12.19 10.48 -18.70
N ALA A 190 -11.20 9.92 -19.39
CA ALA A 190 -10.00 10.67 -19.72
C ALA A 190 -10.41 11.93 -20.49
N PRO A 191 -9.86 13.12 -20.16
CA PRO A 191 -10.12 14.32 -20.98
C PRO A 191 -9.67 14.03 -22.40
N GLU A 192 -10.62 14.10 -23.34
CA GLU A 192 -10.30 14.08 -24.78
C GLU A 192 -9.43 15.29 -25.08
N GLY A 193 -8.19 15.03 -25.55
CA GLY A 193 -7.22 16.04 -25.98
C GLY A 193 -7.51 16.61 -27.36
#